data_c99fa094c66740cc87a6523a284e5d07
#
_entry.id   c99fa094c66740cc87a6523a284e5d07
#
_cell.length_a   1.000
_cell.length_b   1.000
_cell.length_c   1.000
_cell.angle_alpha   90.00
_cell.angle_beta   90.00
_cell.angle_gamma   90.00
#
_symmetry.space_group_name_H-M   'P 1'
#
loop_
_entity.id
_entity.type
_entity.pdbx_description
1 polymer ?
#
loop_
_entity_poly.entity_id
_entity_poly.type
_entity_poly.pdbx_seq_one_letter_code
_entity_poly.pdbx_strand_id
1 'polypeptide(L)'
;MWDSEGVRYEDAKLKIMGIEAIKTSTPAPCRTMLKDAFKILMNGTEDEVIDYIEKCRKEFTSLPPEEVAFPRTVSNVEKWKSPSDMYQKGCPIHVRGAILYNHYTHKNKLEHKYSAIQNGEKIKFCYLKTPNWMHENVISFIQDFPKELDLHKYVDYDLQFNKAFLEPVKVILDCIGWETERKNTLESFFS
;
A
#
# COMPACT_ATOMS: atom_id res chain seq x y z
N MET A 1 33.11 7.50 -4.41
CA MET A 1 32.58 8.27 -3.27
C MET A 1 33.09 7.63 -1.98
N TRP A 2 33.41 8.41 -0.93
CA TRP A 2 33.89 7.90 0.35
C TRP A 2 32.79 8.06 1.38
N ASP A 3 32.60 7.07 2.23
CA ASP A 3 31.67 7.21 3.37
C ASP A 3 32.36 7.83 4.60
N SER A 4 31.61 8.00 5.70
CA SER A 4 32.13 8.54 6.96
C SER A 4 33.17 7.63 7.65
N GLU A 5 33.30 6.38 7.20
CA GLU A 5 34.24 5.37 7.73
C GLU A 5 35.46 5.21 6.81
N GLY A 6 35.56 6.03 5.75
CA GLY A 6 36.68 6.03 4.81
C GLY A 6 36.67 4.88 3.79
N VAL A 7 35.53 4.23 3.60
CA VAL A 7 35.36 3.17 2.59
C VAL A 7 35.04 3.80 1.25
N ARG A 8 35.83 3.47 0.21
CA ARG A 8 35.57 3.89 -1.16
C ARG A 8 34.64 2.92 -1.86
N TYR A 9 33.52 3.45 -2.36
CA TYR A 9 32.59 2.70 -3.22
C TYR A 9 32.91 2.98 -4.69
N GLU A 10 33.01 1.95 -5.52
CA GLU A 10 33.17 2.06 -6.97
C GLU A 10 31.93 2.69 -7.60
N ASP A 11 30.74 2.26 -7.14
CA ASP A 11 29.46 2.83 -7.56
C ASP A 11 28.90 3.82 -6.55
N ALA A 12 28.11 4.78 -7.03
CA ALA A 12 27.43 5.75 -6.19
C ALA A 12 26.38 5.06 -5.30
N LYS A 13 26.56 5.13 -3.97
CA LYS A 13 25.62 4.57 -3.00
C LYS A 13 24.42 5.50 -2.84
N LEU A 14 23.25 5.04 -3.27
CA LEU A 14 21.99 5.77 -3.08
C LEU A 14 21.58 5.78 -1.59
N LYS A 15 21.58 6.96 -0.97
CA LYS A 15 21.04 7.17 0.37
C LYS A 15 19.65 7.80 0.28
N ILE A 16 18.62 7.02 0.62
CA ILE A 16 17.23 7.46 0.60
C ILE A 16 16.83 7.85 2.02
N MET A 17 16.28 9.06 2.20
CA MET A 17 15.82 9.58 3.48
C MET A 17 14.47 10.32 3.31
N GLY A 18 13.60 10.20 4.31
CA GLY A 18 12.38 11.02 4.40
C GLY A 18 11.22 10.67 3.48
N ILE A 19 11.34 9.61 2.67
CA ILE A 19 10.31 9.19 1.71
C ILE A 19 9.73 7.81 2.02
N GLU A 20 8.64 7.47 1.35
CA GLU A 20 7.85 6.24 1.57
C GLU A 20 8.66 4.95 1.42
N ALA A 21 9.74 4.97 0.62
CA ALA A 21 10.63 3.80 0.40
C ALA A 21 11.29 3.26 1.68
N ILE A 22 11.33 4.05 2.75
CA ILE A 22 11.92 3.66 4.04
C ILE A 22 10.90 3.59 5.18
N LYS A 23 9.67 4.07 4.98
CA LYS A 23 8.63 4.06 6.00
C LYS A 23 8.11 2.65 6.25
N THR A 24 8.03 2.26 7.52
CA THR A 24 7.47 0.95 7.92
C THR A 24 5.97 0.85 7.66
N SER A 25 5.30 1.98 7.47
CA SER A 25 3.87 2.05 7.11
C SER A 25 3.57 1.75 5.64
N THR A 26 4.60 1.63 4.79
CA THR A 26 4.50 1.19 3.40
C THR A 26 4.70 -0.32 3.33
N PRO A 27 3.90 -1.07 2.53
CA PRO A 27 4.10 -2.50 2.33
C PRO A 27 5.53 -2.84 1.91
N ALA A 28 6.06 -3.96 2.42
CA ALA A 28 7.46 -4.34 2.19
C ALA A 28 7.82 -4.47 0.70
N PRO A 29 7.03 -5.12 -0.16
CA PRO A 29 7.30 -5.17 -1.60
C PRO A 29 7.41 -3.78 -2.22
N CYS A 30 6.48 -2.86 -1.88
CA CYS A 30 6.51 -1.49 -2.40
C CYS A 30 7.76 -0.72 -1.98
N ARG A 31 8.29 -0.96 -0.78
CA ARG A 31 9.54 -0.32 -0.34
C ARG A 31 10.73 -0.73 -1.21
N THR A 32 10.78 -1.99 -1.62
CA THR A 32 11.81 -2.49 -2.55
C THR A 32 11.61 -1.90 -3.94
N MET A 33 10.39 -1.97 -4.48
CA MET A 33 10.04 -1.38 -5.77
C MET A 33 10.35 0.12 -5.83
N LEU A 34 10.04 0.89 -4.78
CA LEU A 34 10.36 2.32 -4.71
C LEU A 34 11.87 2.58 -4.74
N LYS A 35 12.67 1.80 -4.01
CA LYS A 35 14.13 1.95 -4.03
C LYS A 35 14.71 1.70 -5.41
N ASP A 36 14.21 0.69 -6.11
CA ASP A 36 14.68 0.35 -7.45
C ASP A 36 14.18 1.36 -8.49
N ALA A 37 12.94 1.85 -8.38
CA ALA A 37 12.44 2.95 -9.20
C ALA A 37 13.33 4.19 -9.08
N PHE A 38 13.74 4.55 -7.86
CA PHE A 38 14.61 5.71 -7.65
C PHE A 38 16.04 5.51 -8.21
N LYS A 39 16.57 4.28 -8.24
CA LYS A 39 17.85 4.00 -8.92
C LYS A 39 17.71 4.20 -10.42
N ILE A 40 16.65 3.71 -11.04
CA ILE A 40 16.37 3.90 -12.46
C ILE A 40 16.20 5.39 -12.76
N LEU A 41 15.42 6.10 -11.95
CA LEU A 41 15.17 7.53 -12.11
C LEU A 41 16.45 8.38 -12.06
N MET A 42 17.45 7.96 -11.28
CA MET A 42 18.73 8.68 -11.19
C MET A 42 19.67 8.46 -12.39
N ASN A 43 19.59 7.33 -13.08
CA ASN A 43 20.57 6.91 -14.07
C ASN A 43 19.93 6.54 -15.43
N GLY A 44 18.62 6.43 -15.49
CA GLY A 44 17.87 5.98 -16.65
C GLY A 44 17.08 7.07 -17.35
N THR A 45 16.17 6.65 -18.19
CA THR A 45 15.28 7.48 -19.00
C THR A 45 13.85 7.40 -18.49
N GLU A 46 12.99 8.34 -18.96
CA GLU A 46 11.55 8.33 -18.66
C GLU A 46 10.89 7.03 -19.08
N ASP A 47 11.19 6.51 -20.27
CA ASP A 47 10.64 5.24 -20.79
C ASP A 47 11.00 4.06 -19.88
N GLU A 48 12.23 3.98 -19.40
CA GLU A 48 12.67 2.93 -18.47
C GLU A 48 11.93 2.98 -17.14
N VAL A 49 11.62 4.17 -16.64
CA VAL A 49 10.82 4.35 -15.43
C VAL A 49 9.39 3.91 -15.67
N ILE A 50 8.77 4.29 -16.78
CA ILE A 50 7.41 3.87 -17.15
C ILE A 50 7.32 2.34 -17.28
N ASP A 51 8.25 1.72 -17.99
CA ASP A 51 8.32 0.26 -18.13
C ASP A 51 8.46 -0.44 -16.77
N TYR A 52 9.27 0.15 -15.88
CA TYR A 52 9.42 -0.38 -14.53
C TYR A 52 8.14 -0.24 -13.70
N ILE A 53 7.42 0.88 -13.80
CA ILE A 53 6.12 1.08 -13.14
C ILE A 53 5.12 0.02 -13.60
N GLU A 54 5.03 -0.25 -14.90
CA GLU A 54 4.14 -1.27 -15.46
C GLU A 54 4.51 -2.68 -14.97
N LYS A 55 5.80 -2.99 -14.91
CA LYS A 55 6.30 -4.24 -14.34
C LYS A 55 5.90 -4.38 -12.87
N CYS A 56 6.14 -3.35 -12.06
CA CYS A 56 5.78 -3.33 -10.65
C CYS A 56 4.26 -3.54 -10.44
N ARG A 57 3.43 -2.92 -11.29
CA ARG A 57 1.96 -3.09 -11.23
C ARG A 57 1.55 -4.55 -11.44
N LYS A 58 2.14 -5.22 -12.43
CA LYS A 58 1.89 -6.65 -12.71
C LYS A 58 2.34 -7.55 -11.55
N GLU A 59 3.54 -7.31 -11.02
CA GLU A 59 4.06 -8.06 -9.88
C GLU A 59 3.17 -7.86 -8.64
N PHE A 60 2.83 -6.61 -8.34
CA PHE A 60 2.01 -6.27 -7.18
C PHE A 60 0.63 -6.93 -7.20
N THR A 61 -0.03 -6.98 -8.35
CA THR A 61 -1.35 -7.61 -8.50
C THR A 61 -1.32 -9.14 -8.34
N SER A 62 -0.15 -9.76 -8.45
CA SER A 62 0.04 -11.20 -8.22
C SER A 62 0.29 -11.57 -6.75
N LEU A 63 0.57 -10.58 -5.89
CA LEU A 63 0.87 -10.80 -4.48
C LEU A 63 -0.41 -11.08 -3.67
N PRO A 64 -0.31 -11.86 -2.58
CA PRO A 64 -1.45 -12.07 -1.69
C PRO A 64 -1.81 -10.78 -0.92
N PRO A 65 -3.05 -10.65 -0.43
CA PRO A 65 -3.50 -9.48 0.33
C PRO A 65 -2.59 -9.11 1.52
N GLU A 66 -2.01 -10.09 2.18
CA GLU A 66 -1.13 -9.91 3.34
C GLU A 66 0.16 -9.14 2.99
N GLU A 67 0.64 -9.23 1.75
CA GLU A 67 1.86 -8.56 1.31
C GLU A 67 1.60 -7.15 0.77
N VAL A 68 0.43 -6.92 0.20
CA VAL A 68 0.05 -5.61 -0.34
C VAL A 68 -0.63 -4.69 0.68
N ALA A 69 -1.03 -5.23 1.83
CA ALA A 69 -1.70 -4.49 2.89
C ALA A 69 -0.79 -3.48 3.58
N PHE A 70 -1.36 -2.33 3.97
CA PHE A 70 -0.65 -1.28 4.70
C PHE A 70 -0.49 -1.62 6.18
N PRO A 71 0.76 -1.70 6.70
CA PRO A 71 0.99 -1.85 8.13
C PRO A 71 0.61 -0.57 8.89
N ARG A 72 -0.09 -0.70 10.01
CA ARG A 72 -0.45 0.39 10.92
C ARG A 72 -0.52 -0.12 12.35
N THR A 73 -0.47 0.80 13.30
CA THR A 73 -0.80 0.53 14.71
C THR A 73 -2.17 1.11 15.00
N VAL A 74 -3.02 0.33 15.63
CA VAL A 74 -4.38 0.75 15.98
C VAL A 74 -4.35 1.55 17.29
N SER A 75 -5.05 2.67 17.32
CA SER A 75 -5.23 3.46 18.53
C SER A 75 -6.67 3.98 18.62
N ASN A 76 -7.14 4.15 19.86
CA ASN A 76 -8.44 4.73 20.17
C ASN A 76 -9.65 3.98 19.55
N VAL A 77 -9.59 2.64 19.47
CA VAL A 77 -10.70 1.80 18.94
C VAL A 77 -12.00 2.11 19.68
N GLU A 78 -11.93 2.24 21.01
CA GLU A 78 -13.10 2.50 21.87
C GLU A 78 -13.85 3.78 21.51
N LYS A 79 -13.11 4.82 21.09
CA LYS A 79 -13.70 6.10 20.67
C LYS A 79 -14.61 5.95 19.45
N TRP A 80 -14.32 4.98 18.57
CA TRP A 80 -14.96 4.82 17.27
C TRP A 80 -15.87 3.59 17.17
N LYS A 81 -16.13 2.89 18.30
CA LYS A 81 -16.91 1.64 18.33
C LYS A 81 -18.38 1.80 17.94
N SER A 82 -18.97 2.97 18.18
CA SER A 82 -20.36 3.22 17.82
C SER A 82 -20.50 3.31 16.30
N PRO A 83 -21.56 2.73 15.69
CA PRO A 83 -21.82 2.89 14.26
C PRO A 83 -21.89 4.36 13.81
N SER A 84 -22.41 5.25 14.67
CA SER A 84 -22.47 6.69 14.40
C SER A 84 -21.08 7.31 14.35
N ASP A 85 -20.14 6.87 15.19
CA ASP A 85 -18.80 7.44 15.27
C ASP A 85 -17.86 6.88 14.20
N MET A 86 -18.00 5.61 13.88
CA MET A 86 -17.17 4.91 12.89
C MET A 86 -17.20 5.58 11.50
N TYR A 87 -18.33 6.19 11.13
CA TYR A 87 -18.50 6.88 9.85
C TYR A 87 -18.30 8.40 9.91
N GLN A 88 -18.00 8.95 11.09
CA GLN A 88 -17.72 10.37 11.22
C GLN A 88 -16.39 10.75 10.55
N LYS A 89 -16.34 11.99 10.07
CA LYS A 89 -15.11 12.59 9.56
C LYS A 89 -14.04 12.60 10.66
N GLY A 90 -12.90 11.98 10.37
CA GLY A 90 -11.78 11.89 11.31
C GLY A 90 -11.54 10.49 11.89
N CYS A 91 -12.45 9.53 11.69
CA CYS A 91 -12.16 8.12 11.97
C CYS A 91 -11.07 7.61 11.00
N PRO A 92 -9.90 7.15 11.52
CA PRO A 92 -8.87 6.61 10.66
C PRO A 92 -9.34 5.34 9.96
N ILE A 93 -9.08 5.23 8.66
CA ILE A 93 -9.60 4.12 7.85
C ILE A 93 -9.19 2.73 8.38
N HIS A 94 -7.96 2.58 8.86
CA HIS A 94 -7.47 1.33 9.44
C HIS A 94 -8.15 0.98 10.77
N VAL A 95 -8.58 1.98 11.56
CA VAL A 95 -9.36 1.78 12.79
C VAL A 95 -10.76 1.32 12.44
N ARG A 96 -11.39 1.94 11.43
CA ARG A 96 -12.68 1.46 10.90
C ARG A 96 -12.58 0.02 10.41
N GLY A 97 -11.53 -0.30 9.65
CA GLY A 97 -11.28 -1.68 9.22
C GLY A 97 -11.10 -2.66 10.38
N ALA A 98 -10.49 -2.24 11.50
CA ALA A 98 -10.34 -3.07 12.70
C ALA A 98 -11.67 -3.33 13.41
N ILE A 99 -12.53 -2.34 13.50
CA ILE A 99 -13.88 -2.47 14.09
C ILE A 99 -14.73 -3.43 13.23
N LEU A 100 -14.69 -3.27 11.92
CA LEU A 100 -15.38 -4.16 10.98
C LEU A 100 -14.88 -5.60 11.08
N TYR A 101 -13.55 -5.78 11.14
CA TYR A 101 -12.96 -7.09 11.35
C TYR A 101 -13.46 -7.74 12.64
N ASN A 102 -13.40 -7.05 13.77
CA ASN A 102 -13.88 -7.55 15.06
C ASN A 102 -15.37 -7.90 15.00
N HIS A 103 -16.19 -7.06 14.37
CA HIS A 103 -17.62 -7.31 14.22
C HIS A 103 -17.89 -8.57 13.40
N TYR A 104 -17.28 -8.73 12.23
CA TYR A 104 -17.57 -9.85 11.34
C TYR A 104 -16.93 -11.16 11.78
N THR A 105 -15.76 -11.13 12.43
CA THR A 105 -15.17 -12.35 13.03
C THR A 105 -16.04 -12.87 14.18
N HIS A 106 -16.58 -11.97 15.01
CA HIS A 106 -17.54 -12.35 16.06
C HIS A 106 -18.85 -12.87 15.47
N LYS A 107 -19.46 -12.15 14.55
CA LYS A 107 -20.73 -12.52 13.90
C LYS A 107 -20.66 -13.90 13.24
N ASN A 108 -19.52 -14.25 12.65
CA ASN A 108 -19.30 -15.53 11.97
C ASN A 108 -18.67 -16.60 12.88
N LYS A 109 -18.54 -16.35 14.20
CA LYS A 109 -17.99 -17.28 15.20
C LYS A 109 -16.56 -17.74 14.87
N LEU A 110 -15.75 -16.83 14.38
CA LEU A 110 -14.37 -17.08 13.95
C LEU A 110 -13.32 -16.71 15.00
N GLU A 111 -13.74 -16.36 16.24
CA GLU A 111 -12.83 -15.93 17.31
C GLU A 111 -11.82 -17.00 17.72
N HIS A 112 -12.14 -18.27 17.48
CA HIS A 112 -11.22 -19.38 17.73
C HIS A 112 -10.01 -19.37 16.77
N LYS A 113 -10.13 -18.71 15.62
CA LYS A 113 -9.09 -18.62 14.60
C LYS A 113 -8.49 -17.22 14.51
N TYR A 114 -9.28 -16.19 14.69
CA TYR A 114 -8.91 -14.79 14.52
C TYR A 114 -9.13 -14.02 15.83
N SER A 115 -8.03 -13.62 16.47
CA SER A 115 -8.10 -12.79 17.66
C SER A 115 -8.65 -11.41 17.36
N ALA A 116 -9.44 -10.87 18.31
CA ALA A 116 -9.95 -9.50 18.18
C ALA A 116 -8.81 -8.47 18.24
N ILE A 117 -8.87 -7.50 17.36
CA ILE A 117 -7.92 -6.38 17.30
C ILE A 117 -8.17 -5.43 18.49
N GLN A 118 -7.11 -5.10 19.23
CA GLN A 118 -7.14 -4.21 20.39
C GLN A 118 -6.26 -2.97 20.18
N ASN A 119 -6.38 -2.00 21.08
CA ASN A 119 -5.54 -0.82 21.09
C ASN A 119 -4.05 -1.20 21.26
N GLY A 120 -3.20 -0.54 20.49
CA GLY A 120 -1.75 -0.76 20.49
C GLY A 120 -1.28 -1.88 19.57
N GLU A 121 -2.19 -2.69 19.00
CA GLU A 121 -1.79 -3.78 18.13
C GLU A 121 -1.34 -3.29 16.75
N LYS A 122 -0.33 -4.00 16.23
CA LYS A 122 0.12 -3.85 14.86
C LYS A 122 -0.78 -4.66 13.95
N ILE A 123 -1.38 -4.00 13.00
CA ILE A 123 -2.29 -4.59 12.02
C ILE A 123 -1.83 -4.27 10.60
N LYS A 124 -2.47 -4.91 9.67
CA LYS A 124 -2.45 -4.57 8.25
C LYS A 124 -3.87 -4.24 7.79
N PHE A 125 -4.02 -3.37 6.79
CA PHE A 125 -5.33 -3.11 6.20
C PHE A 125 -5.27 -3.05 4.69
N CYS A 126 -6.35 -3.48 4.04
CA CYS A 126 -6.57 -3.37 2.61
C CYS A 126 -7.79 -2.51 2.31
N TYR A 127 -7.71 -1.75 1.22
CA TYR A 127 -8.89 -1.19 0.58
C TYR A 127 -9.65 -2.28 -0.16
N LEU A 128 -10.97 -2.16 -0.17
CA LEU A 128 -11.86 -3.07 -0.85
C LEU A 128 -12.65 -2.34 -1.94
N LYS A 129 -12.83 -2.98 -3.07
CA LYS A 129 -13.75 -2.55 -4.13
C LYS A 129 -15.19 -2.65 -3.64
N THR A 130 -15.99 -1.68 -4.02
CA THR A 130 -17.43 -1.67 -3.78
C THR A 130 -18.16 -1.69 -5.13
N PRO A 131 -19.33 -2.34 -5.23
CA PRO A 131 -20.07 -3.04 -4.17
C PRO A 131 -19.44 -4.39 -3.79
N ASN A 132 -19.47 -4.71 -2.49
CA ASN A 132 -19.20 -6.03 -1.96
C ASN A 132 -20.26 -6.39 -0.92
N TRP A 133 -20.27 -7.63 -0.43
CA TRP A 133 -21.33 -8.09 0.50
C TRP A 133 -21.32 -7.35 1.85
N MET A 134 -20.17 -6.78 2.26
CA MET A 134 -20.03 -5.98 3.47
C MET A 134 -20.51 -4.53 3.30
N HIS A 135 -20.64 -4.06 2.06
CA HIS A 135 -20.86 -2.65 1.69
C HIS A 135 -19.80 -1.69 2.25
N GLU A 136 -18.59 -2.19 2.47
CA GLU A 136 -17.47 -1.47 3.08
C GLU A 136 -16.26 -1.44 2.15
N ASN A 137 -15.46 -0.37 2.27
CA ASN A 137 -14.29 -0.17 1.42
C ASN A 137 -12.95 -0.46 2.11
N VAL A 138 -12.97 -1.10 3.27
CA VAL A 138 -11.77 -1.42 4.04
C VAL A 138 -11.98 -2.63 4.92
N ILE A 139 -10.91 -3.41 5.12
CA ILE A 139 -10.80 -4.44 6.14
C ILE A 139 -9.40 -4.39 6.74
N SER A 140 -9.29 -4.57 8.06
CA SER A 140 -8.01 -4.76 8.75
C SER A 140 -7.89 -6.18 9.27
N PHE A 141 -6.67 -6.62 9.53
CA PHE A 141 -6.37 -7.95 10.07
C PHE A 141 -5.01 -7.92 10.77
N ILE A 142 -4.70 -8.91 11.63
CA ILE A 142 -3.44 -8.94 12.38
C ILE A 142 -2.34 -9.55 11.53
N GLN A 143 -2.41 -10.82 11.19
CA GLN A 143 -1.40 -11.56 10.41
C GLN A 143 -1.98 -12.05 9.09
N ASP A 144 -3.00 -12.91 9.17
CA ASP A 144 -3.61 -13.55 8.03
C ASP A 144 -4.89 -12.83 7.61
N PHE A 145 -5.06 -12.68 6.32
CA PHE A 145 -6.29 -12.14 5.75
C PHE A 145 -7.45 -13.11 6.03
N PRO A 146 -8.60 -12.64 6.55
CA PRO A 146 -9.70 -13.50 6.94
C PRO A 146 -10.40 -14.10 5.72
N LYS A 147 -9.91 -15.26 5.26
CA LYS A 147 -10.39 -15.94 4.04
C LYS A 147 -11.86 -16.35 4.12
N GLU A 148 -12.33 -16.70 5.32
CA GLU A 148 -13.70 -17.09 5.58
C GLU A 148 -14.71 -15.96 5.35
N LEU A 149 -14.24 -14.72 5.35
CA LEU A 149 -15.07 -13.56 5.00
C LEU A 149 -15.21 -13.38 3.47
N ASP A 150 -14.55 -14.20 2.66
CA ASP A 150 -14.61 -14.16 1.18
C ASP A 150 -14.39 -12.74 0.59
N LEU A 151 -13.51 -11.97 1.21
CA LEU A 151 -13.20 -10.58 0.82
C LEU A 151 -11.96 -10.47 -0.07
N HIS A 152 -11.18 -11.54 -0.22
CA HIS A 152 -9.93 -11.52 -0.99
C HIS A 152 -10.12 -11.09 -2.46
N LYS A 153 -11.24 -11.47 -3.08
CA LYS A 153 -11.62 -11.09 -4.45
C LYS A 153 -12.02 -9.62 -4.61
N TYR A 154 -12.32 -8.93 -3.49
CA TYR A 154 -12.67 -7.52 -3.48
C TYR A 154 -11.51 -6.61 -3.10
N VAL A 155 -10.31 -7.14 -2.84
CA VAL A 155 -9.14 -6.29 -2.57
C VAL A 155 -8.89 -5.38 -3.75
N ASP A 156 -8.83 -4.08 -3.48
CA ASP A 156 -8.58 -3.06 -4.50
C ASP A 156 -7.09 -2.88 -4.73
N TYR A 157 -6.50 -3.78 -5.53
CA TYR A 157 -5.08 -3.75 -5.87
C TYR A 157 -4.66 -2.46 -6.57
N ASP A 158 -5.53 -1.87 -7.38
CA ASP A 158 -5.21 -0.63 -8.09
C ASP A 158 -5.08 0.53 -7.11
N LEU A 159 -6.04 0.68 -6.19
CA LEU A 159 -5.98 1.70 -5.15
C LEU A 159 -4.82 1.46 -4.18
N GLN A 160 -4.55 0.19 -3.82
CA GLN A 160 -3.41 -0.20 -2.99
C GLN A 160 -2.09 0.20 -3.66
N PHE A 161 -1.91 -0.15 -4.94
CA PHE A 161 -0.71 0.18 -5.71
C PHE A 161 -0.54 1.68 -5.87
N ASN A 162 -1.60 2.38 -6.25
CA ASN A 162 -1.56 3.84 -6.40
C ASN A 162 -1.06 4.51 -5.12
N LYS A 163 -1.64 4.17 -3.97
CA LYS A 163 -1.26 4.80 -2.69
C LYS A 163 0.09 4.35 -2.15
N ALA A 164 0.48 3.10 -2.37
CA ALA A 164 1.70 2.54 -1.82
C ALA A 164 2.95 2.83 -2.67
N PHE A 165 2.77 2.95 -3.98
CA PHE A 165 3.87 3.05 -4.94
C PHE A 165 3.75 4.25 -5.87
N LEU A 166 2.62 4.40 -6.59
CA LEU A 166 2.51 5.37 -7.67
C LEU A 166 2.49 6.82 -7.18
N GLU A 167 1.69 7.13 -6.15
CA GLU A 167 1.65 8.48 -5.57
C GLU A 167 3.04 8.96 -5.10
N PRO A 168 3.83 8.16 -4.33
CA PRO A 168 5.19 8.53 -3.96
C PRO A 168 6.15 8.75 -5.13
N VAL A 169 6.06 7.92 -6.18
CA VAL A 169 6.90 8.06 -7.38
C VAL A 169 6.48 9.30 -8.16
N LYS A 170 5.19 9.50 -8.34
CA LYS A 170 4.63 10.63 -9.08
C LYS A 170 5.10 11.99 -8.54
N VAL A 171 5.14 12.15 -7.23
CA VAL A 171 5.63 13.41 -6.60
C VAL A 171 7.04 13.77 -7.10
N ILE A 172 7.89 12.77 -7.33
CA ILE A 172 9.26 13.00 -7.81
C ILE A 172 9.27 13.20 -9.32
N LEU A 173 8.51 12.41 -10.08
CA LEU A 173 8.40 12.55 -11.53
C LEU A 173 7.85 13.92 -11.93
N ASP A 174 6.84 14.41 -11.23
CA ASP A 174 6.27 15.75 -11.45
C ASP A 174 7.31 16.87 -11.27
N CYS A 175 8.27 16.69 -10.33
CA CYS A 175 9.35 17.68 -10.13
C CYS A 175 10.33 17.77 -11.29
N ILE A 176 10.49 16.71 -12.08
CA ILE A 176 11.41 16.66 -13.23
C ILE A 176 10.65 16.68 -14.58
N GLY A 177 9.34 16.80 -14.55
CA GLY A 177 8.49 16.88 -15.74
C GLY A 177 8.27 15.55 -16.47
N TRP A 178 8.47 14.42 -15.78
CA TRP A 178 8.24 13.08 -16.33
C TRP A 178 6.85 12.56 -15.98
N GLU A 179 6.32 11.69 -16.84
CA GLU A 179 5.01 11.09 -16.66
C GLU A 179 5.10 9.68 -16.05
N THR A 180 4.00 9.21 -15.49
CA THR A 180 3.88 7.84 -14.94
C THR A 180 3.38 6.81 -15.96
N GLU A 181 2.86 7.28 -17.09
CA GLU A 181 2.26 6.48 -18.16
C GLU A 181 2.60 7.08 -19.51
N ARG A 182 2.73 6.25 -20.54
CA ARG A 182 2.93 6.72 -21.90
C ARG A 182 1.72 7.52 -22.38
N LYS A 183 1.95 8.73 -22.87
CA LYS A 183 0.88 9.50 -23.51
C LYS A 183 0.51 8.82 -24.83
N ASN A 184 -0.73 8.44 -24.98
CA ASN A 184 -1.29 8.04 -26.26
C ASN A 184 -1.38 9.31 -27.12
N THR A 185 -0.35 9.63 -27.87
CA THR A 185 -0.40 10.68 -28.91
C THR A 185 -1.17 10.13 -30.11
N LEU A 186 -1.93 10.99 -30.77
CA LEU A 186 -2.66 10.61 -32.01
C LEU A 186 -1.73 10.00 -33.07
N GLU A 187 -0.43 10.34 -33.02
CA GLU A 187 0.61 9.78 -33.89
C GLU A 187 0.81 8.26 -33.71
N SER A 188 0.56 7.73 -32.50
CA SER A 188 0.67 6.28 -32.24
C SER A 188 -0.46 5.46 -32.87
N PHE A 189 -1.53 6.11 -33.38
CA PHE A 189 -2.61 5.46 -34.12
C PHE A 189 -2.36 5.38 -35.62
N PHE A 190 -1.33 6.07 -36.12
CA PHE A 190 -1.00 6.14 -37.56
C PHE A 190 0.35 5.47 -37.90
N SER A 191 0.97 4.76 -36.97
CA SER A 191 2.25 4.04 -37.16
C SER A 191 2.04 2.56 -37.40
#